data_2229067daa2a02a30070ad53897d4729
#
_entry.id   2229067daa2a02a30070ad53897d4729
#
_cell.length_a   1.000
_cell.length_b   1.000
_cell.length_c   1.000
_cell.angle_alpha   90.00
_cell.angle_beta   90.00
_cell.angle_gamma   90.00
#
_symmetry.space_group_name_H-M   'P 1'
#
loop_
_entity.id
_entity.type
_entity.pdbx_description
1 polymer ?
#
loop_
_entity_poly.entity_id
_entity_poly.type
_entity_poly.pdbx_seq_one_letter_code
_entity_poly.pdbx_strand_id
1 'polypeptide(L)'
;YQEKLGGKKLDDFRNSIEVEGIIPDSTQTLIDNALKRGETLSFTASNYRIKIKEKDKEILNKLINDSISSYITKHKPNYIIQTIGDEIYNYDYSDSYILLDERLKMMEMAIASYENKNYISTKLGYSFGMISERIRNLKNVELKDYYSYYSINRLSKDSNNKLLRVDSEIQDLILENQALNGKVEVLDEMLHNFKPTQKQIVIPNIANEGVDIEDKNDYYSKLVEDYVALNNNIEDNKVKIQLLENSKVDIKAPSAEEIKNLDDKLRVVVEKANKIIEDMNILSREYIDSTYSDMIKIVSPVTTDTEGKPLILFVGVGAVLGIMLGVFLAFMAEFIRNYRNKYSK
;
A
#
# COMPACT_ATOMS: atom_id res chain seq x y z
N TYR A 1 -30.74 9.03 10.20
CA TYR A 1 -30.17 9.46 11.49
C TYR A 1 -30.82 10.70 12.08
N GLN A 2 -31.24 11.68 11.27
CA GLN A 2 -31.92 12.90 11.80
C GLN A 2 -33.20 12.60 12.59
N GLU A 3 -34.01 11.64 12.18
CA GLU A 3 -35.18 11.20 12.92
C GLU A 3 -34.85 10.57 14.28
N LYS A 4 -33.70 9.87 14.38
CA LYS A 4 -33.26 9.21 15.62
C LYS A 4 -32.58 10.16 16.60
N LEU A 5 -32.12 11.32 16.14
CA LEU A 5 -31.48 12.35 16.96
C LEU A 5 -32.48 13.30 17.64
N GLY A 6 -33.78 12.95 17.66
CA GLY A 6 -34.83 13.74 18.35
C GLY A 6 -34.98 15.17 17.81
N GLY A 7 -34.72 15.38 16.51
CA GLY A 7 -34.88 16.68 15.87
C GLY A 7 -33.68 17.64 16.04
N LYS A 8 -32.60 17.23 16.66
CA LYS A 8 -31.36 18.05 16.74
C LYS A 8 -30.76 18.24 15.35
N LYS A 9 -30.25 19.43 15.06
CA LYS A 9 -29.49 19.69 13.85
C LYS A 9 -28.15 18.92 13.89
N LEU A 10 -27.69 18.46 12.74
CA LEU A 10 -26.44 17.70 12.63
C LEU A 10 -25.24 18.45 13.22
N ASP A 11 -25.19 19.76 13.04
CA ASP A 11 -24.10 20.60 13.55
C ASP A 11 -24.10 20.71 15.08
N ASP A 12 -25.30 20.79 15.70
CA ASP A 12 -25.43 20.78 17.16
C ASP A 12 -24.95 19.44 17.74
N PHE A 13 -25.25 18.35 17.05
CA PHE A 13 -24.78 17.04 17.45
C PHE A 13 -23.24 16.91 17.28
N ARG A 14 -22.65 17.37 16.16
CA ARG A 14 -21.22 17.38 15.95
C ARG A 14 -20.49 18.18 17.03
N ASN A 15 -21.02 19.32 17.41
CA ASN A 15 -20.45 20.18 18.45
C ASN A 15 -20.59 19.58 19.88
N SER A 16 -21.44 18.55 20.03
CA SER A 16 -21.58 17.84 21.30
C SER A 16 -20.59 16.70 21.49
N ILE A 17 -19.82 16.37 20.43
CA ILE A 17 -18.81 15.31 20.46
C ILE A 17 -17.46 15.90 20.84
N GLU A 18 -16.90 15.42 21.92
CA GLU A 18 -15.53 15.72 22.37
C GLU A 18 -14.67 14.46 22.23
N VAL A 19 -13.53 14.57 21.58
CA VAL A 19 -12.57 13.47 21.41
C VAL A 19 -11.27 13.85 22.11
N GLU A 20 -10.91 13.07 23.11
CA GLU A 20 -9.71 13.29 23.94
C GLU A 20 -8.77 12.10 23.78
N GLY A 21 -7.51 12.38 23.37
CA GLY A 21 -6.45 11.36 23.34
C GLY A 21 -6.02 10.99 24.75
N ILE A 22 -5.96 9.69 25.05
CA ILE A 22 -5.50 9.19 26.36
C ILE A 22 -3.98 9.05 26.29
N ILE A 23 -3.31 9.86 27.08
CA ILE A 23 -1.85 9.82 27.24
C ILE A 23 -1.56 8.99 28.51
N PRO A 24 -0.78 7.91 28.43
CA PRO A 24 -0.36 7.16 29.61
C PRO A 24 0.45 8.05 30.58
N ASP A 25 0.28 7.85 31.88
CA ASP A 25 0.96 8.65 32.90
C ASP A 25 2.49 8.66 32.76
N SER A 26 3.08 7.52 32.34
CA SER A 26 4.50 7.43 32.04
C SER A 26 4.93 8.34 30.90
N THR A 27 4.11 8.43 29.86
CA THR A 27 4.36 9.29 28.71
C THR A 27 4.13 10.77 29.06
N GLN A 28 3.10 11.08 29.84
CA GLN A 28 2.87 12.42 30.37
C GLN A 28 4.07 12.92 31.16
N THR A 29 4.63 12.07 32.01
CA THR A 29 5.84 12.39 32.78
C THR A 29 7.04 12.69 31.88
N LEU A 30 7.19 11.96 30.75
CA LEU A 30 8.25 12.22 29.78
C LEU A 30 8.06 13.56 29.07
N ILE A 31 6.80 13.87 28.68
CA ILE A 31 6.44 15.15 28.05
C ILE A 31 6.74 16.31 29.00
N ASP A 32 6.31 16.19 30.25
CA ASP A 32 6.51 17.23 31.27
C ASP A 32 8.01 17.46 31.55
N ASN A 33 8.81 16.40 31.58
CA ASN A 33 10.25 16.50 31.76
C ASN A 33 10.95 17.08 30.52
N ALA A 34 10.50 16.80 29.32
CA ALA A 34 10.99 17.42 28.09
C ALA A 34 10.69 18.93 28.08
N LEU A 35 9.46 19.31 28.42
CA LEU A 35 9.04 20.71 28.51
C LEU A 35 9.88 21.50 29.51
N LYS A 36 10.20 20.90 30.68
CA LYS A 36 11.10 21.54 31.68
C LYS A 36 12.52 21.82 31.15
N ARG A 37 12.96 21.04 30.14
CA ARG A 37 14.25 21.22 29.46
C ARG A 37 14.16 22.13 28.23
N GLY A 38 12.98 22.66 27.91
CA GLY A 38 12.75 23.47 26.72
C GLY A 38 12.65 22.65 25.42
N GLU A 39 12.45 21.33 25.55
CA GLU A 39 12.31 20.40 24.43
C GLU A 39 10.82 20.16 24.16
N THR A 40 10.45 19.93 22.88
CA THR A 40 9.11 19.52 22.48
C THR A 40 9.11 18.04 22.17
N LEU A 41 8.30 17.26 22.88
CA LEU A 41 8.06 15.85 22.60
C LEU A 41 6.64 15.72 22.00
N SER A 42 6.54 15.22 20.78
CA SER A 42 5.24 14.91 20.16
C SER A 42 4.84 13.48 20.49
N PHE A 43 3.60 13.30 20.92
CA PHE A 43 3.01 11.99 21.17
C PHE A 43 1.70 11.85 20.41
N THR A 44 1.53 10.73 19.70
CA THR A 44 0.27 10.39 19.07
C THR A 44 -0.45 9.36 19.94
N ALA A 45 -1.62 9.72 20.45
CA ALA A 45 -2.43 8.82 21.27
C ALA A 45 -2.88 7.60 20.44
N SER A 46 -2.76 6.40 21.00
CA SER A 46 -3.31 5.17 20.44
C SER A 46 -4.73 4.89 20.95
N ASN A 47 -5.08 5.46 22.10
CA ASN A 47 -6.39 5.32 22.72
C ASN A 47 -7.07 6.69 22.81
N TYR A 48 -8.36 6.71 22.53
CA TYR A 48 -9.15 7.93 22.56
C TYR A 48 -10.39 7.74 23.43
N ARG A 49 -10.73 8.77 24.20
CA ARG A 49 -12.00 8.85 24.93
C ARG A 49 -12.94 9.73 24.13
N ILE A 50 -14.09 9.19 23.79
CA ILE A 50 -15.16 9.94 23.11
C ILE A 50 -16.22 10.27 24.15
N LYS A 51 -16.47 11.57 24.35
CA LYS A 51 -17.53 12.07 25.23
C LYS A 51 -18.60 12.69 24.36
N ILE A 52 -19.85 12.34 24.62
CA ILE A 52 -21.00 12.88 23.88
C ILE A 52 -22.06 13.28 24.89
N LYS A 53 -22.60 14.50 24.77
CA LYS A 53 -23.70 15.00 25.60
C LYS A 53 -25.05 14.46 25.06
N GLU A 54 -25.39 13.24 25.45
CA GLU A 54 -26.62 12.58 25.06
C GLU A 54 -27.24 11.86 26.27
N LYS A 55 -28.58 11.87 26.32
CA LYS A 55 -29.34 11.26 27.43
C LYS A 55 -29.57 9.76 27.23
N ASP A 56 -29.64 9.32 25.98
CA ASP A 56 -29.96 7.93 25.63
C ASP A 56 -28.69 7.12 25.34
N LYS A 57 -28.37 6.23 26.26
CA LYS A 57 -27.17 5.34 26.17
C LYS A 57 -27.24 4.35 25.01
N GLU A 58 -28.43 3.87 24.64
CA GLU A 58 -28.60 2.90 23.55
C GLU A 58 -28.37 3.56 22.20
N ILE A 59 -28.90 4.77 22.01
CA ILE A 59 -28.65 5.59 20.82
C ILE A 59 -27.16 5.86 20.68
N LEU A 60 -26.49 6.19 21.79
CA LEU A 60 -25.07 6.46 21.81
C LEU A 60 -24.23 5.23 21.38
N ASN A 61 -24.48 4.07 21.98
CA ASN A 61 -23.82 2.82 21.63
C ASN A 61 -24.00 2.49 20.14
N LYS A 62 -25.21 2.63 19.64
CA LYS A 62 -25.53 2.37 18.24
C LYS A 62 -24.80 3.34 17.31
N LEU A 63 -24.79 4.63 17.62
CA LEU A 63 -24.10 5.65 16.83
C LEU A 63 -22.59 5.39 16.76
N ILE A 64 -21.95 5.04 17.88
CA ILE A 64 -20.54 4.72 17.93
C ILE A 64 -20.23 3.50 17.06
N ASN A 65 -20.97 2.41 17.25
CA ASN A 65 -20.77 1.18 16.48
C ASN A 65 -21.02 1.39 14.98
N ASP A 66 -22.11 2.07 14.61
CA ASP A 66 -22.44 2.36 13.21
C ASP A 66 -21.39 3.31 12.58
N SER A 67 -20.87 4.28 13.35
CA SER A 67 -19.82 5.18 12.88
C SER A 67 -18.50 4.45 12.64
N ILE A 68 -18.09 3.58 13.56
CA ILE A 68 -16.90 2.73 13.41
C ILE A 68 -17.06 1.81 12.20
N SER A 69 -18.18 1.12 12.09
CA SER A 69 -18.47 0.22 10.96
C SER A 69 -18.48 0.96 9.63
N SER A 70 -19.09 2.14 9.59
CA SER A 70 -19.13 2.99 8.40
C SER A 70 -17.73 3.49 8.02
N TYR A 71 -16.92 3.90 9.00
CA TYR A 71 -15.53 4.32 8.78
C TYR A 71 -14.69 3.18 8.21
N ILE A 72 -14.75 1.99 8.85
CA ILE A 72 -14.05 0.80 8.39
C ILE A 72 -14.47 0.46 6.96
N THR A 73 -15.76 0.40 6.69
CA THR A 73 -16.30 0.07 5.35
C THR A 73 -15.84 1.06 4.29
N LYS A 74 -15.81 2.36 4.61
CA LYS A 74 -15.40 3.42 3.68
C LYS A 74 -13.90 3.40 3.36
N HIS A 75 -13.07 3.06 4.34
CA HIS A 75 -11.61 3.11 4.23
C HIS A 75 -10.96 1.75 4.03
N LYS A 76 -11.75 0.69 4.08
CA LYS A 76 -11.28 -0.66 3.79
C LYS A 76 -10.91 -0.78 2.31
N PRO A 77 -9.66 -1.14 2.00
CA PRO A 77 -9.26 -1.33 0.61
C PRO A 77 -10.02 -2.51 0.01
N ASN A 78 -10.45 -2.34 -1.24
CA ASN A 78 -11.09 -3.40 -2.00
C ASN A 78 -10.12 -3.87 -3.09
N TYR A 79 -9.34 -4.89 -2.81
CA TYR A 79 -8.46 -5.51 -3.79
C TYR A 79 -9.21 -6.64 -4.48
N ILE A 80 -9.55 -6.42 -5.76
CA ILE A 80 -10.10 -7.46 -6.63
C ILE A 80 -9.18 -7.57 -7.83
N ILE A 81 -8.55 -8.72 -7.98
CA ILE A 81 -7.81 -9.08 -9.18
C ILE A 81 -8.81 -9.73 -10.13
N GLN A 82 -8.92 -9.18 -11.33
CA GLN A 82 -9.80 -9.72 -12.36
C GLN A 82 -9.23 -11.02 -12.91
N THR A 83 -10.10 -11.97 -13.24
CA THR A 83 -9.74 -13.19 -13.93
C THR A 83 -9.27 -12.91 -15.37
N ILE A 84 -8.51 -13.82 -15.92
CA ILE A 84 -8.07 -13.79 -17.32
C ILE A 84 -9.26 -14.20 -18.16
N GLY A 85 -9.64 -13.37 -19.11
CA GLY A 85 -10.77 -13.59 -19.99
C GLY A 85 -10.42 -14.46 -21.21
N ASP A 86 -11.44 -14.82 -21.97
CA ASP A 86 -11.30 -15.71 -23.14
C ASP A 86 -10.60 -15.02 -24.32
N GLU A 87 -10.43 -13.70 -24.29
CA GLU A 87 -9.69 -12.96 -25.31
C GLU A 87 -8.25 -13.44 -25.46
N ILE A 88 -7.66 -14.03 -24.41
CA ILE A 88 -6.31 -14.60 -24.43
C ILE A 88 -6.14 -15.68 -25.51
N TYR A 89 -7.21 -16.38 -25.84
CA TYR A 89 -7.17 -17.41 -26.87
C TYR A 89 -7.20 -16.86 -28.31
N ASN A 90 -7.46 -15.56 -28.48
CA ASN A 90 -7.49 -14.92 -29.80
C ASN A 90 -6.13 -14.39 -30.25
N TYR A 91 -5.19 -14.25 -29.32
CA TYR A 91 -3.83 -13.78 -29.65
C TYR A 91 -2.98 -14.87 -30.26
N ASP A 92 -1.86 -14.49 -30.89
CA ASP A 92 -0.84 -15.43 -31.29
C ASP A 92 -0.24 -16.13 -30.05
N TYR A 93 0.31 -17.32 -30.20
CA TYR A 93 0.84 -18.12 -29.09
C TYR A 93 1.92 -17.35 -28.30
N SER A 94 2.79 -16.62 -29.01
CA SER A 94 3.80 -15.79 -28.36
C SER A 94 3.21 -14.63 -27.59
N ASP A 95 2.17 -13.99 -28.11
CA ASP A 95 1.52 -12.84 -27.45
C ASP A 95 0.74 -13.32 -26.23
N SER A 96 0.02 -14.46 -26.33
CA SER A 96 -0.64 -15.09 -25.19
C SER A 96 0.35 -15.44 -24.07
N TYR A 97 1.54 -15.94 -24.43
CA TYR A 97 2.60 -16.21 -23.46
C TYR A 97 3.06 -14.94 -22.73
N ILE A 98 3.37 -13.86 -23.48
CA ILE A 98 3.83 -12.61 -22.90
C ILE A 98 2.79 -12.03 -21.93
N LEU A 99 1.52 -11.99 -22.36
CA LEU A 99 0.44 -11.48 -21.52
C LEU A 99 0.23 -12.33 -20.25
N LEU A 100 0.36 -13.65 -20.34
CA LEU A 100 0.28 -14.53 -19.17
C LEU A 100 1.48 -14.38 -18.23
N ASP A 101 2.71 -14.28 -18.77
CA ASP A 101 3.90 -14.08 -17.94
C ASP A 101 3.85 -12.74 -17.19
N GLU A 102 3.44 -11.68 -17.87
CA GLU A 102 3.22 -10.37 -17.23
C GLU A 102 2.12 -10.43 -16.18
N ARG A 103 1.03 -11.13 -16.46
CA ARG A 103 -0.07 -11.28 -15.51
C ARG A 103 0.37 -12.02 -14.25
N LEU A 104 1.12 -13.12 -14.41
CA LEU A 104 1.67 -13.87 -13.29
C LEU A 104 2.70 -13.05 -12.50
N LYS A 105 3.54 -12.25 -13.16
CA LYS A 105 4.44 -11.30 -12.50
C LYS A 105 3.68 -10.26 -11.67
N MET A 106 2.60 -9.68 -12.22
CA MET A 106 1.76 -8.75 -11.46
C MET A 106 1.13 -9.41 -10.24
N MET A 107 0.70 -10.66 -10.36
CA MET A 107 0.18 -11.43 -9.21
C MET A 107 1.27 -11.68 -8.16
N GLU A 108 2.50 -12.05 -8.56
CA GLU A 108 3.65 -12.19 -7.65
C GLU A 108 3.93 -10.87 -6.90
N MET A 109 3.99 -9.74 -7.62
CA MET A 109 4.21 -8.43 -7.00
C MET A 109 3.07 -8.04 -6.04
N ALA A 110 1.83 -8.30 -6.41
CA ALA A 110 0.68 -8.01 -5.55
C ALA A 110 0.72 -8.79 -4.23
N ILE A 111 1.24 -10.00 -4.24
CA ILE A 111 1.29 -10.87 -3.06
C ILE A 111 2.57 -10.69 -2.23
N ALA A 112 3.67 -10.23 -2.84
CA ALA A 112 4.99 -10.13 -2.20
C ALA A 112 4.97 -9.30 -0.90
N SER A 113 4.16 -8.24 -0.85
CA SER A 113 4.01 -7.40 0.35
C SER A 113 3.34 -8.12 1.53
N TYR A 114 2.69 -9.25 1.28
CA TYR A 114 1.98 -10.05 2.28
C TYR A 114 2.68 -11.38 2.62
N GLU A 115 3.72 -11.81 1.88
CA GLU A 115 4.39 -13.10 2.09
C GLU A 115 4.88 -13.31 3.54
N ASN A 116 5.39 -12.25 4.17
CA ASN A 116 5.87 -12.28 5.54
C ASN A 116 4.76 -12.17 6.60
N LYS A 117 3.48 -12.09 6.19
CA LYS A 117 2.35 -12.08 7.12
C LYS A 117 1.97 -13.52 7.46
N ASN A 118 2.09 -13.88 8.73
CA ASN A 118 1.68 -15.19 9.25
C ASN A 118 0.14 -15.33 9.28
N TYR A 119 -0.51 -15.07 8.14
CA TYR A 119 -1.95 -15.20 8.00
C TYR A 119 -2.29 -16.44 7.17
N ILE A 120 -3.21 -17.25 7.69
CA ILE A 120 -3.75 -18.42 7.01
C ILE A 120 -5.24 -18.18 6.82
N SER A 121 -5.72 -18.30 5.59
CA SER A 121 -7.14 -18.19 5.28
C SER A 121 -7.94 -19.27 5.99
N THR A 122 -9.01 -18.88 6.66
CA THR A 122 -9.92 -19.83 7.32
C THR A 122 -10.73 -20.65 6.34
N LYS A 123 -10.99 -20.11 5.13
CA LYS A 123 -11.75 -20.77 4.07
C LYS A 123 -10.89 -21.68 3.21
N LEU A 124 -9.65 -21.29 2.94
CA LEU A 124 -8.78 -21.98 2.00
C LEU A 124 -7.77 -22.91 2.70
N GLY A 125 -7.40 -22.61 3.95
CA GLY A 125 -6.28 -23.24 4.64
C GLY A 125 -4.90 -22.86 4.08
N TYR A 126 -4.81 -21.83 3.24
CA TYR A 126 -3.58 -21.37 2.59
C TYR A 126 -3.06 -20.09 3.21
N SER A 127 -1.73 -19.92 3.16
CA SER A 127 -1.06 -18.66 3.43
C SER A 127 -0.72 -17.93 2.13
N PHE A 128 -0.33 -16.65 2.24
CA PHE A 128 0.19 -15.88 1.10
C PHE A 128 1.42 -16.53 0.47
N GLY A 129 2.32 -17.08 1.28
CA GLY A 129 3.49 -17.80 0.80
C GLY A 129 3.13 -19.03 -0.05
N MET A 130 2.10 -19.80 0.33
CA MET A 130 1.61 -20.92 -0.48
C MET A 130 1.03 -20.48 -1.83
N ILE A 131 0.34 -19.36 -1.87
CA ILE A 131 -0.15 -18.80 -3.13
C ILE A 131 1.03 -18.34 -4.01
N SER A 132 2.03 -17.68 -3.44
CA SER A 132 3.25 -17.28 -4.15
C SER A 132 3.96 -18.47 -4.79
N GLU A 133 4.12 -19.56 -4.04
CA GLU A 133 4.67 -20.81 -4.56
C GLU A 133 3.84 -21.40 -5.72
N ARG A 134 2.52 -21.36 -5.64
CA ARG A 134 1.63 -21.82 -6.72
C ARG A 134 1.79 -20.99 -7.99
N ILE A 135 1.95 -19.65 -7.86
CA ILE A 135 2.22 -18.78 -9.02
C ILE A 135 3.56 -19.14 -9.65
N ARG A 136 4.63 -19.31 -8.84
CA ARG A 136 5.94 -19.70 -9.33
C ARG A 136 5.92 -21.05 -10.03
N ASN A 137 5.22 -22.01 -9.47
CA ASN A 137 5.07 -23.33 -10.07
C ASN A 137 4.33 -23.26 -11.41
N LEU A 138 3.20 -22.53 -11.47
CA LEU A 138 2.46 -22.33 -12.71
C LEU A 138 3.34 -21.68 -13.80
N LYS A 139 4.13 -20.69 -13.43
CA LYS A 139 5.06 -20.01 -14.33
C LYS A 139 6.18 -20.92 -14.81
N ASN A 140 6.83 -21.64 -13.89
CA ASN A 140 8.03 -22.41 -14.18
C ASN A 140 7.74 -23.78 -14.81
N VAL A 141 6.54 -24.29 -14.68
CA VAL A 141 6.17 -25.60 -15.21
C VAL A 141 5.22 -25.43 -16.39
N GLU A 142 3.97 -25.05 -16.15
CA GLU A 142 2.93 -25.09 -17.19
C GLU A 142 3.12 -23.98 -18.24
N LEU A 143 3.38 -22.76 -17.82
CA LEU A 143 3.62 -21.65 -18.76
C LEU A 143 4.90 -21.86 -19.55
N LYS A 144 5.94 -22.41 -18.92
CA LYS A 144 7.19 -22.75 -19.57
C LYS A 144 7.01 -23.93 -20.55
N ASP A 145 6.19 -24.91 -20.22
CA ASP A 145 5.88 -26.03 -21.13
C ASP A 145 5.11 -25.54 -22.37
N TYR A 146 4.13 -24.64 -22.18
CA TYR A 146 3.45 -23.95 -23.28
C TYR A 146 4.42 -23.17 -24.16
N TYR A 147 5.31 -22.35 -23.55
CA TYR A 147 6.35 -21.60 -24.25
C TYR A 147 7.26 -22.52 -25.05
N SER A 148 7.78 -23.59 -24.43
CA SER A 148 8.72 -24.49 -25.06
C SER A 148 8.09 -25.18 -26.27
N TYR A 149 6.82 -25.55 -26.18
CA TYR A 149 6.13 -26.26 -27.25
C TYR A 149 5.97 -25.40 -28.51
N TYR A 150 5.44 -24.16 -28.40
CA TYR A 150 5.31 -23.31 -29.57
C TYR A 150 6.64 -22.76 -30.08
N SER A 151 7.59 -22.48 -29.16
CA SER A 151 8.89 -21.91 -29.51
C SER A 151 9.79 -22.92 -30.24
N ILE A 152 9.91 -24.15 -29.72
CA ILE A 152 10.74 -25.19 -30.35
C ILE A 152 10.18 -25.57 -31.73
N ASN A 153 8.86 -25.67 -31.84
CA ASN A 153 8.18 -25.99 -33.10
C ASN A 153 7.95 -24.76 -33.99
N ARG A 154 8.32 -23.54 -33.50
CA ARG A 154 8.21 -22.25 -34.21
C ARG A 154 6.81 -21.97 -34.77
N LEU A 155 5.78 -22.28 -33.96
CA LEU A 155 4.40 -22.21 -34.35
C LEU A 155 3.84 -20.79 -34.15
N SER A 156 3.03 -20.32 -35.09
CA SER A 156 2.27 -19.07 -35.01
C SER A 156 0.89 -19.27 -35.62
N LYS A 157 -0.15 -18.73 -35.02
CA LYS A 157 -1.52 -18.76 -35.55
C LYS A 157 -1.62 -18.03 -36.89
N ASP A 158 -0.88 -16.93 -37.01
CA ASP A 158 -0.80 -16.11 -38.22
C ASP A 158 0.67 -15.86 -38.58
N SER A 159 1.24 -16.84 -39.29
CA SER A 159 2.62 -16.79 -39.70
C SER A 159 2.96 -15.57 -40.57
N ASN A 160 2.02 -15.08 -41.38
CA ASN A 160 2.22 -13.90 -42.24
C ASN A 160 2.32 -12.62 -41.40
N ASN A 161 1.37 -12.41 -40.50
CA ASN A 161 1.43 -11.25 -39.59
C ASN A 161 2.64 -11.32 -38.66
N LYS A 162 3.03 -12.52 -38.22
CA LYS A 162 4.23 -12.69 -37.41
C LYS A 162 5.48 -12.28 -38.19
N LEU A 163 5.60 -12.68 -39.45
CA LEU A 163 6.70 -12.25 -40.32
C LEU A 163 6.74 -10.74 -40.49
N LEU A 164 5.59 -10.11 -40.77
CA LEU A 164 5.49 -8.66 -40.90
C LEU A 164 5.89 -7.92 -39.62
N ARG A 165 5.51 -8.43 -38.44
CA ARG A 165 5.92 -7.86 -37.15
C ARG A 165 7.43 -7.97 -36.94
N VAL A 166 8.01 -9.13 -37.22
CA VAL A 166 9.47 -9.33 -37.12
C VAL A 166 10.19 -8.41 -38.10
N ASP A 167 9.68 -8.23 -39.31
CA ASP A 167 10.23 -7.26 -40.28
C ASP A 167 10.18 -5.82 -39.79
N SER A 168 9.05 -5.42 -39.18
CA SER A 168 8.91 -4.08 -38.60
C SER A 168 9.90 -3.87 -37.45
N GLU A 169 10.06 -4.85 -36.56
CA GLU A 169 10.99 -4.76 -35.43
C GLU A 169 12.46 -4.67 -35.90
N ILE A 170 12.81 -5.42 -36.95
CA ILE A 170 14.14 -5.30 -37.59
C ILE A 170 14.33 -3.89 -38.15
N GLN A 171 13.35 -3.34 -38.85
CA GLN A 171 13.44 -1.98 -39.40
C GLN A 171 13.58 -0.92 -38.29
N ASP A 172 12.83 -1.05 -37.19
CA ASP A 172 12.93 -0.15 -36.04
C ASP A 172 14.33 -0.18 -35.43
N LEU A 173 14.92 -1.36 -35.23
CA LEU A 173 16.30 -1.52 -34.74
C LEU A 173 17.35 -0.95 -35.71
N ILE A 174 17.13 -1.08 -37.02
CA ILE A 174 18.00 -0.49 -38.04
C ILE A 174 17.96 1.03 -37.96
N LEU A 175 16.76 1.62 -37.85
CA LEU A 175 16.58 3.07 -37.70
C LEU A 175 17.20 3.58 -36.39
N GLU A 176 17.01 2.85 -35.30
CA GLU A 176 17.66 3.16 -34.03
C GLU A 176 19.18 3.15 -34.16
N ASN A 177 19.75 2.12 -34.78
CA ASN A 177 21.18 2.06 -35.03
C ASN A 177 21.71 3.19 -35.91
N GLN A 178 20.94 3.65 -36.91
CA GLN A 178 21.30 4.84 -37.68
C GLN A 178 21.34 6.10 -36.81
N ALA A 179 20.37 6.27 -35.92
CA ALA A 179 20.37 7.41 -35.00
C ALA A 179 21.51 7.33 -33.97
N LEU A 180 21.81 6.12 -33.47
CA LEU A 180 22.96 5.90 -32.57
C LEU A 180 24.30 6.17 -33.26
N ASN A 181 24.50 5.71 -34.51
CA ASN A 181 25.68 6.01 -35.29
C ASN A 181 25.91 7.50 -35.52
N GLY A 182 24.83 8.27 -35.79
CA GLY A 182 24.93 9.72 -35.88
C GLY A 182 25.40 10.37 -34.57
N LYS A 183 24.97 9.84 -33.42
CA LYS A 183 25.47 10.30 -32.09
C LYS A 183 26.93 9.91 -31.86
N VAL A 184 27.34 8.70 -32.28
CA VAL A 184 28.73 8.22 -32.19
C VAL A 184 29.64 9.12 -33.04
N GLU A 185 29.25 9.48 -34.26
CA GLU A 185 30.04 10.40 -35.12
C GLU A 185 30.27 11.75 -34.45
N VAL A 186 29.22 12.33 -33.83
CA VAL A 186 29.34 13.59 -33.08
C VAL A 186 30.29 13.46 -31.88
N LEU A 187 30.18 12.36 -31.12
CA LEU A 187 31.07 12.11 -29.98
C LEU A 187 32.53 11.85 -30.43
N ASP A 188 32.72 11.14 -31.53
CA ASP A 188 34.03 10.90 -32.09
C ASP A 188 34.71 12.20 -32.53
N GLU A 189 33.97 13.10 -33.21
CA GLU A 189 34.43 14.44 -33.53
C GLU A 189 34.78 15.27 -32.29
N MET A 190 33.98 15.19 -31.25
CA MET A 190 34.23 15.88 -29.98
C MET A 190 35.48 15.32 -29.28
N LEU A 191 35.67 14.01 -29.27
CA LEU A 191 36.88 13.34 -28.71
C LEU A 191 38.13 13.73 -29.46
N HIS A 192 38.09 13.72 -30.80
CA HIS A 192 39.24 14.10 -31.64
C HIS A 192 39.62 15.58 -31.52
N ASN A 193 38.62 16.45 -31.36
CA ASN A 193 38.81 17.89 -31.21
C ASN A 193 39.05 18.31 -29.75
N PHE A 194 39.03 17.38 -28.80
CA PHE A 194 39.25 17.67 -27.40
C PHE A 194 40.67 18.16 -27.12
N LYS A 195 40.82 19.43 -26.74
CA LYS A 195 42.10 20.01 -26.34
C LYS A 195 42.06 20.27 -24.84
N PRO A 196 42.87 19.60 -24.03
CA PRO A 196 42.89 19.75 -22.58
C PRO A 196 43.14 21.18 -22.08
N THR A 197 43.65 22.05 -22.97
CA THR A 197 43.96 23.45 -22.67
C THR A 197 42.81 24.44 -22.93
N GLN A 198 41.72 24.02 -23.60
CA GLN A 198 40.57 24.90 -23.86
C GLN A 198 39.71 25.07 -22.60
N LYS A 199 39.34 26.31 -22.31
CA LYS A 199 38.51 26.64 -21.12
C LYS A 199 37.01 26.43 -21.36
N GLN A 200 36.56 26.36 -22.63
CA GLN A 200 35.17 26.18 -23.02
C GLN A 200 35.06 25.18 -24.15
N ILE A 201 34.08 24.28 -24.07
CA ILE A 201 33.68 23.40 -25.16
C ILE A 201 32.37 23.91 -25.72
N VAL A 202 32.35 24.28 -27.00
CA VAL A 202 31.14 24.65 -27.72
C VAL A 202 30.51 23.37 -28.26
N ILE A 203 29.35 22.99 -27.77
CA ILE A 203 28.57 21.86 -28.27
C ILE A 203 27.84 22.28 -29.54
N PRO A 204 28.11 21.68 -30.70
CA PRO A 204 27.37 21.98 -31.91
C PRO A 204 25.86 21.73 -31.73
N ASN A 205 25.03 22.69 -32.10
CA ASN A 205 23.55 22.63 -32.02
C ASN A 205 22.88 22.82 -30.65
N ILE A 206 23.57 23.20 -29.59
CA ILE A 206 22.94 23.71 -28.39
C ILE A 206 23.25 25.21 -28.30
N ALA A 207 22.22 26.02 -28.41
CA ALA A 207 22.34 27.47 -28.48
C ALA A 207 23.01 28.02 -27.20
N ASN A 208 24.20 28.62 -27.36
CA ASN A 208 24.86 29.58 -26.47
C ASN A 208 25.10 29.21 -24.99
N GLU A 209 25.08 27.98 -24.57
CA GLU A 209 25.54 27.60 -23.24
C GLU A 209 26.92 26.93 -23.31
N GLY A 210 27.95 27.73 -23.05
CA GLY A 210 29.28 27.19 -22.79
C GLY A 210 29.31 26.52 -21.42
N VAL A 211 29.70 25.25 -21.36
CA VAL A 211 29.90 24.54 -20.09
C VAL A 211 31.28 24.91 -19.56
N ASP A 212 31.32 25.56 -18.39
CA ASP A 212 32.55 25.79 -17.66
C ASP A 212 32.99 24.44 -17.01
N ILE A 213 34.13 23.93 -17.42
CA ILE A 213 34.61 22.62 -16.94
C ILE A 213 35.68 22.88 -15.90
N GLU A 214 35.34 22.72 -14.63
CA GLU A 214 36.26 22.76 -13.51
C GLU A 214 37.20 21.54 -13.48
N ASP A 215 36.76 20.38 -14.02
CA ASP A 215 37.56 19.14 -14.06
C ASP A 215 37.56 18.52 -15.47
N LYS A 216 38.63 18.76 -16.20
CA LYS A 216 38.82 18.37 -17.60
C LYS A 216 38.90 16.87 -17.80
N ASN A 217 39.40 16.13 -16.81
CA ASN A 217 39.49 14.69 -16.87
C ASN A 217 38.13 14.02 -16.78
N ASP A 218 37.22 14.54 -15.95
CA ASP A 218 35.88 13.98 -15.78
C ASP A 218 35.04 14.13 -17.04
N TYR A 219 35.15 15.27 -17.72
CA TYR A 219 34.41 15.47 -18.97
C TYR A 219 34.88 14.56 -20.09
N TYR A 220 36.20 14.42 -20.27
CA TYR A 220 36.78 13.48 -21.25
C TYR A 220 36.38 12.05 -20.95
N SER A 221 36.48 11.65 -19.69
CA SER A 221 36.06 10.32 -19.23
C SER A 221 34.59 10.05 -19.55
N LYS A 222 33.71 11.04 -19.30
CA LYS A 222 32.29 10.94 -19.63
C LYS A 222 32.04 10.82 -21.14
N LEU A 223 32.73 11.59 -21.97
CA LEU A 223 32.61 11.43 -23.43
C LEU A 223 33.04 10.03 -23.90
N VAL A 224 34.10 9.46 -23.31
CA VAL A 224 34.54 8.10 -23.61
C VAL A 224 33.51 7.08 -23.12
N GLU A 225 32.97 7.23 -21.92
CA GLU A 225 31.93 6.36 -21.41
C GLU A 225 30.67 6.38 -22.30
N ASP A 226 30.20 7.57 -22.68
CA ASP A 226 29.05 7.73 -23.57
C ASP A 226 29.31 7.12 -24.96
N TYR A 227 30.52 7.31 -25.51
CA TYR A 227 30.95 6.70 -26.79
C TYR A 227 30.93 5.16 -26.70
N VAL A 228 31.47 4.58 -25.64
CA VAL A 228 31.48 3.14 -25.44
C VAL A 228 30.04 2.62 -25.22
N ALA A 229 29.24 3.30 -24.44
CA ALA A 229 27.85 2.91 -24.20
C ALA A 229 27.01 2.90 -25.49
N LEU A 230 27.17 3.92 -26.35
CA LEU A 230 26.45 3.96 -27.63
C LEU A 230 26.89 2.84 -28.57
N ASN A 231 28.20 2.55 -28.65
CA ASN A 231 28.70 1.43 -29.45
C ASN A 231 28.22 0.08 -28.96
N ASN A 232 28.15 -0.13 -27.63
CA ASN A 232 27.57 -1.33 -27.07
C ASN A 232 26.10 -1.49 -27.44
N ASN A 233 25.31 -0.42 -27.37
CA ASN A 233 23.92 -0.46 -27.79
C ASN A 233 23.76 -0.81 -29.28
N ILE A 234 24.62 -0.28 -30.14
CA ILE A 234 24.64 -0.62 -31.58
C ILE A 234 24.94 -2.10 -31.79
N GLU A 235 25.92 -2.66 -31.08
CA GLU A 235 26.27 -4.09 -31.18
C GLU A 235 25.14 -4.97 -30.63
N ASP A 236 24.53 -4.60 -29.50
CA ASP A 236 23.37 -5.29 -28.93
C ASP A 236 22.20 -5.32 -29.91
N ASN A 237 21.92 -4.20 -30.58
CA ASN A 237 20.87 -4.12 -31.61
C ASN A 237 21.24 -4.97 -32.84
N LYS A 238 22.49 -5.02 -33.28
CA LYS A 238 22.93 -5.92 -34.36
C LYS A 238 22.71 -7.39 -34.01
N VAL A 239 23.03 -7.79 -32.78
CA VAL A 239 22.79 -9.17 -32.29
C VAL A 239 21.29 -9.46 -32.30
N LYS A 240 20.44 -8.51 -31.83
CA LYS A 240 18.98 -8.68 -31.86
C LYS A 240 18.47 -8.82 -33.29
N ILE A 241 18.90 -7.98 -34.23
CA ILE A 241 18.56 -8.08 -35.64
C ILE A 241 18.89 -9.46 -36.19
N GLN A 242 20.09 -9.97 -35.94
CA GLN A 242 20.51 -11.27 -36.39
C GLN A 242 19.65 -12.41 -35.81
N LEU A 243 19.29 -12.32 -34.54
CA LEU A 243 18.39 -13.27 -33.89
C LEU A 243 16.99 -13.24 -34.51
N LEU A 244 16.46 -12.04 -34.78
CA LEU A 244 15.17 -11.85 -35.45
C LEU A 244 15.17 -12.39 -36.88
N GLU A 245 16.22 -12.11 -37.68
CA GLU A 245 16.38 -12.66 -39.03
C GLU A 245 16.43 -14.19 -39.03
N ASN A 246 17.20 -14.78 -38.11
CA ASN A 246 17.24 -16.23 -37.95
C ASN A 246 15.87 -16.80 -37.54
N SER A 247 15.08 -16.07 -36.77
CA SER A 247 13.74 -16.49 -36.36
C SER A 247 12.73 -16.52 -37.50
N LYS A 248 12.92 -15.71 -38.56
CA LYS A 248 12.02 -15.65 -39.73
C LYS A 248 12.02 -16.93 -40.55
N VAL A 249 13.17 -17.61 -40.64
CA VAL A 249 13.41 -18.70 -41.59
C VAL A 249 12.49 -19.89 -41.35
N ASP A 250 11.95 -20.05 -40.14
CA ASP A 250 11.28 -21.27 -39.72
C ASP A 250 9.89 -21.08 -39.09
N ILE A 251 9.29 -19.88 -39.22
CA ILE A 251 7.91 -19.65 -38.72
C ILE A 251 6.94 -20.52 -39.50
N LYS A 252 6.23 -21.42 -38.81
CA LYS A 252 5.30 -22.38 -39.42
C LYS A 252 3.88 -22.13 -38.98
N ALA A 253 2.96 -22.37 -39.91
CA ALA A 253 1.55 -22.55 -39.58
C ALA A 253 1.38 -23.93 -38.90
N PRO A 254 0.73 -23.98 -37.71
CA PRO A 254 0.54 -25.24 -37.00
C PRO A 254 -0.42 -26.17 -37.70
N SER A 255 -0.19 -27.48 -37.56
CA SER A 255 -1.16 -28.50 -37.89
C SER A 255 -2.36 -28.51 -36.92
N ALA A 256 -3.45 -29.19 -37.29
CA ALA A 256 -4.62 -29.28 -36.40
C ALA A 256 -4.31 -29.97 -35.05
N GLU A 257 -3.37 -30.91 -35.00
CA GLU A 257 -2.95 -31.58 -33.79
C GLU A 257 -2.10 -30.62 -32.90
N GLU A 258 -1.18 -29.85 -33.51
CA GLU A 258 -0.37 -28.85 -32.79
C GLU A 258 -1.24 -27.74 -32.23
N ILE A 259 -2.26 -27.26 -32.99
CA ILE A 259 -3.26 -26.30 -32.50
C ILE A 259 -3.93 -26.83 -31.25
N LYS A 260 -4.46 -28.06 -31.33
CA LYS A 260 -5.16 -28.68 -30.19
C LYS A 260 -4.25 -28.80 -28.97
N ASN A 261 -3.01 -29.24 -29.13
CA ASN A 261 -2.05 -29.36 -28.04
C ASN A 261 -1.75 -28.02 -27.41
N LEU A 262 -1.58 -26.96 -28.23
CA LEU A 262 -1.33 -25.60 -27.73
C LEU A 262 -2.53 -25.02 -26.99
N ASP A 263 -3.72 -25.17 -27.55
CA ASP A 263 -4.97 -24.70 -26.93
C ASP A 263 -5.23 -25.44 -25.61
N ASP A 264 -4.97 -26.73 -25.52
CA ASP A 264 -5.09 -27.53 -24.30
C ASP A 264 -4.06 -27.02 -23.23
N LYS A 265 -2.80 -26.79 -23.61
CA LYS A 265 -1.77 -26.26 -22.70
C LYS A 265 -2.13 -24.85 -22.24
N LEU A 266 -2.55 -23.97 -23.16
CA LEU A 266 -2.96 -22.59 -22.83
C LEU A 266 -4.15 -22.61 -21.87
N ARG A 267 -5.15 -23.46 -22.13
CA ARG A 267 -6.31 -23.63 -21.25
C ARG A 267 -5.91 -24.03 -19.84
N VAL A 268 -5.01 -25.00 -19.69
CA VAL A 268 -4.52 -25.44 -18.37
C VAL A 268 -3.85 -24.28 -17.62
N VAL A 269 -3.05 -23.46 -18.30
CA VAL A 269 -2.41 -22.29 -17.69
C VAL A 269 -3.46 -21.28 -17.24
N VAL A 270 -4.43 -20.94 -18.10
CA VAL A 270 -5.48 -19.96 -17.81
C VAL A 270 -6.38 -20.42 -16.67
N GLU A 271 -6.84 -21.69 -16.69
CA GLU A 271 -7.69 -22.25 -15.63
C GLU A 271 -6.96 -22.24 -14.27
N LYS A 272 -5.69 -22.65 -14.23
CA LYS A 272 -4.89 -22.61 -13.00
C LYS A 272 -4.62 -21.18 -12.53
N ALA A 273 -4.32 -20.25 -13.44
CA ALA A 273 -4.15 -18.85 -13.12
C ALA A 273 -5.42 -18.24 -12.53
N ASN A 274 -6.57 -18.50 -13.16
CA ASN A 274 -7.86 -18.01 -12.67
C ASN A 274 -8.21 -18.59 -11.30
N LYS A 275 -7.90 -19.87 -11.07
CA LYS A 275 -8.07 -20.47 -9.74
C LYS A 275 -7.18 -19.83 -8.67
N ILE A 276 -5.94 -19.50 -9.02
CA ILE A 276 -5.05 -18.77 -8.12
C ILE A 276 -5.59 -17.36 -7.85
N ILE A 277 -6.11 -16.67 -8.88
CA ILE A 277 -6.72 -15.34 -8.73
C ILE A 277 -7.92 -15.38 -7.77
N GLU A 278 -8.80 -16.39 -7.90
CA GLU A 278 -9.91 -16.59 -6.98
C GLU A 278 -9.42 -16.77 -5.53
N ASP A 279 -8.44 -17.64 -5.33
CA ASP A 279 -7.86 -17.93 -4.02
C ASP A 279 -7.17 -16.67 -3.45
N MET A 280 -6.45 -15.88 -4.27
CA MET A 280 -5.88 -14.59 -3.89
C MET A 280 -6.94 -13.59 -3.43
N ASN A 281 -8.03 -13.48 -4.17
CA ASN A 281 -9.13 -12.58 -3.83
C ASN A 281 -9.82 -12.97 -2.51
N ILE A 282 -9.99 -14.26 -2.26
CA ILE A 282 -10.54 -14.78 -1.00
C ILE A 282 -9.58 -14.46 0.16
N LEU A 283 -8.32 -14.85 0.02
CA LEU A 283 -7.29 -14.67 1.05
C LEU A 283 -7.07 -13.19 1.39
N SER A 284 -6.96 -12.33 0.36
CA SER A 284 -6.78 -10.89 0.54
C SER A 284 -7.98 -10.26 1.26
N ARG A 285 -9.20 -10.67 0.91
CA ARG A 285 -10.41 -10.19 1.56
C ARG A 285 -10.46 -10.60 3.02
N GLU A 286 -10.21 -11.87 3.35
CA GLU A 286 -10.18 -12.35 4.73
C GLU A 286 -9.10 -11.65 5.56
N TYR A 287 -7.90 -11.46 5.01
CA TYR A 287 -6.82 -10.73 5.67
C TYR A 287 -7.18 -9.27 5.94
N ILE A 288 -7.73 -8.58 4.94
CA ILE A 288 -8.19 -7.21 5.08
C ILE A 288 -9.32 -7.13 6.12
N ASP A 289 -10.29 -8.04 6.08
CA ASP A 289 -11.38 -8.10 7.04
C ASP A 289 -10.85 -8.28 8.47
N SER A 290 -9.92 -9.21 8.69
CA SER A 290 -9.33 -9.44 10.00
C SER A 290 -8.52 -8.24 10.49
N THR A 291 -7.73 -7.62 9.62
CA THR A 291 -6.89 -6.47 9.97
C THR A 291 -7.71 -5.23 10.30
N TYR A 292 -8.73 -4.96 9.49
CA TYR A 292 -9.57 -3.77 9.66
C TYR A 292 -10.62 -3.94 10.76
N SER A 293 -11.13 -5.16 11.02
CA SER A 293 -12.02 -5.41 12.16
C SER A 293 -11.33 -5.15 13.50
N ASP A 294 -10.02 -5.37 13.56
CA ASP A 294 -9.21 -5.14 14.74
C ASP A 294 -8.63 -3.72 14.86
N MET A 295 -8.77 -2.90 13.81
CA MET A 295 -8.18 -1.57 13.73
C MET A 295 -8.75 -0.59 14.74
N ILE A 296 -10.06 -0.70 15.03
CA ILE A 296 -10.75 0.14 16.00
C ILE A 296 -11.51 -0.77 16.96
N LYS A 297 -11.10 -0.78 18.22
CA LYS A 297 -11.74 -1.57 19.28
C LYS A 297 -12.30 -0.66 20.35
N ILE A 298 -13.50 -0.95 20.79
CA ILE A 298 -14.08 -0.35 22.00
C ILE A 298 -13.45 -1.10 23.20
N VAL A 299 -12.48 -0.47 23.83
CA VAL A 299 -11.75 -1.06 24.98
C VAL A 299 -12.48 -0.91 26.31
N SER A 300 -13.49 -0.04 26.37
CA SER A 300 -14.30 0.18 27.57
C SER A 300 -15.78 0.36 27.19
N PRO A 301 -16.70 -0.23 27.92
CA PRO A 301 -18.12 -0.04 27.66
C PRO A 301 -18.50 1.42 27.86
N VAL A 302 -19.56 1.84 27.15
CA VAL A 302 -20.10 3.19 27.32
C VAL A 302 -20.63 3.37 28.75
N THR A 303 -20.04 4.30 29.45
CA THR A 303 -20.50 4.73 30.78
C THR A 303 -21.22 6.07 30.66
N THR A 304 -22.24 6.28 31.46
CA THR A 304 -22.95 7.56 31.58
C THR A 304 -22.46 8.27 32.82
N ASP A 305 -21.80 9.42 32.62
CA ASP A 305 -21.56 10.37 33.71
C ASP A 305 -22.71 11.36 33.73
N THR A 306 -23.46 11.42 34.82
CA THR A 306 -24.38 12.54 35.08
C THR A 306 -23.51 13.71 35.53
N GLU A 307 -23.42 14.77 34.74
CA GLU A 307 -22.92 16.09 35.16
C GLU A 307 -23.85 16.72 36.22
N GLY A 308 -24.11 16.04 37.28
CA GLY A 308 -24.78 16.52 38.46
C GLY A 308 -23.92 16.14 39.63
N LYS A 309 -23.35 17.11 40.33
CA LYS A 309 -22.79 16.83 41.64
C LYS A 309 -23.82 15.97 42.39
N PRO A 310 -23.47 14.74 42.83
CA PRO A 310 -24.44 13.87 43.44
C PRO A 310 -25.00 14.60 44.66
N LEU A 311 -26.21 15.09 44.54
CA LEU A 311 -26.94 15.79 45.61
C LEU A 311 -26.89 14.94 46.88
N ILE A 312 -26.89 13.63 46.75
CA ILE A 312 -26.72 12.63 47.81
C ILE A 312 -25.38 12.82 48.57
N LEU A 313 -24.28 13.18 47.91
CA LEU A 313 -22.98 13.38 48.55
C LEU A 313 -23.00 14.65 49.40
N PHE A 314 -23.65 15.72 48.93
CA PHE A 314 -23.83 16.96 49.72
C PHE A 314 -24.80 16.76 50.88
N VAL A 315 -25.89 16.01 50.68
CA VAL A 315 -26.82 15.66 51.77
C VAL A 315 -26.16 14.74 52.78
N GLY A 316 -25.35 13.74 52.31
CA GLY A 316 -24.61 12.86 53.22
C GLY A 316 -23.56 13.61 54.06
N VAL A 317 -22.76 14.45 53.42
CA VAL A 317 -21.74 15.27 54.12
C VAL A 317 -22.42 16.28 55.07
N GLY A 318 -23.47 16.90 54.62
CA GLY A 318 -24.29 17.85 55.47
C GLY A 318 -24.90 17.16 56.69
N ALA A 319 -25.40 15.95 56.54
CA ALA A 319 -25.97 15.19 57.67
C ALA A 319 -24.89 14.79 58.70
N VAL A 320 -23.72 14.33 58.22
CA VAL A 320 -22.60 13.98 59.12
C VAL A 320 -22.06 15.21 59.88
N LEU A 321 -21.88 16.34 59.16
CA LEU A 321 -21.46 17.58 59.80
C LEU A 321 -22.52 18.12 60.78
N GLY A 322 -23.80 18.00 60.45
CA GLY A 322 -24.92 18.36 61.34
C GLY A 322 -24.96 17.54 62.62
N ILE A 323 -24.74 16.22 62.52
CA ILE A 323 -24.66 15.33 63.70
C ILE A 323 -23.42 15.66 64.56
N MET A 324 -22.26 15.86 63.96
CA MET A 324 -21.03 16.26 64.66
C MET A 324 -21.20 17.59 65.41
N LEU A 325 -21.80 18.58 64.75
CA LEU A 325 -22.07 19.89 65.38
C LEU A 325 -23.10 19.77 66.49
N GLY A 326 -24.16 18.98 66.32
CA GLY A 326 -25.13 18.66 67.37
C GLY A 326 -24.54 17.99 68.62
N VAL A 327 -23.67 17.01 68.40
CA VAL A 327 -22.96 16.33 69.52
C VAL A 327 -22.00 17.30 70.22
N PHE A 328 -21.27 18.13 69.46
CA PHE A 328 -20.39 19.13 70.02
C PHE A 328 -21.14 20.16 70.87
N LEU A 329 -22.28 20.68 70.38
CA LEU A 329 -23.10 21.61 71.11
C LEU A 329 -23.73 20.98 72.37
N ALA A 330 -24.14 19.70 72.34
CA ALA A 330 -24.61 18.96 73.50
C ALA A 330 -23.52 18.85 74.60
N PHE A 331 -22.29 18.46 74.19
CA PHE A 331 -21.17 18.42 75.13
C PHE A 331 -20.84 19.82 75.69
N MET A 332 -20.86 20.86 74.88
CA MET A 332 -20.63 22.22 75.30
C MET A 332 -21.70 22.71 76.30
N ALA A 333 -22.96 22.44 76.05
CA ALA A 333 -24.06 22.70 76.95
C ALA A 333 -23.93 21.98 78.30
N GLU A 334 -23.58 20.70 78.26
CA GLU A 334 -23.30 19.88 79.45
C GLU A 334 -22.08 20.43 80.25
N PHE A 335 -21.02 20.82 79.54
CA PHE A 335 -19.82 21.44 80.16
C PHE A 335 -20.16 22.73 80.84
N ILE A 336 -20.91 23.64 80.17
CA ILE A 336 -21.33 24.91 80.77
C ILE A 336 -22.26 24.68 81.97
N ARG A 337 -23.14 23.70 81.92
CA ARG A 337 -24.05 23.33 83.02
C ARG A 337 -23.26 22.81 84.22
N ASN A 338 -22.30 21.90 83.99
CA ASN A 338 -21.43 21.35 85.04
C ASN A 338 -20.50 22.44 85.59
N TYR A 339 -20.00 23.36 84.80
CA TYR A 339 -19.16 24.47 85.24
C TYR A 339 -19.96 25.42 86.13
N ARG A 340 -21.19 25.79 85.74
CA ARG A 340 -22.06 26.63 86.58
C ARG A 340 -22.42 25.93 87.90
N ASN A 341 -22.69 24.64 87.90
CA ASN A 341 -23.00 23.92 89.12
C ASN A 341 -21.81 23.80 90.11
N LYS A 342 -20.60 23.87 89.59
CA LYS A 342 -19.35 23.72 90.38
C LYS A 342 -18.91 25.06 91.01
N TYR A 343 -19.29 26.18 90.48
CA TYR A 343 -18.85 27.51 90.91
C TYR A 343 -19.98 28.42 91.39
N SER A 344 -21.18 27.86 91.55
CA SER A 344 -22.36 28.59 92.07
C SER A 344 -22.68 28.09 93.51
N LYS A 345 -21.67 27.96 94.35
CA LYS A 345 -21.81 27.84 95.77
C LYS A 345 -21.08 29.00 96.46
#